data_8b1c2e5b110007650ef5c5b9d06d0339
#
_entry.id   8b1c2e5b110007650ef5c5b9d06d0339
#
_cell.length_a   1.000
_cell.length_b   1.000
_cell.length_c   1.000
_cell.angle_alpha   90.00
_cell.angle_beta   90.00
_cell.angle_gamma   90.00
#
_symmetry.space_group_name_H-M   'P 1'
#
loop_
_entity.id
_entity.type
_entity.pdbx_description
1 polymer ?
#
loop_
_entity_poly.entity_id
_entity_poly.type
_entity_poly.pdbx_seq_one_letter_code
_entity_poly.pdbx_strand_id
1 'polypeptide(L)'
;MIFLEEKISVERQYFSQFGEDKWIINNLSYPLKGIFVDVGASDGIYGNNTYFFEKIGWKGLCIDADPSHHISLQANRRLVETCAVSSVRGEVEFYQHNTDSTWSGIYRRGRDYTPIKVQSHRLEDLLVLHDIDKIDLLDIDVEGSEIDVWNSFNPELYQPEVVIIEYSDSRQCCDKTEIISTITKYSYNLAYTTPANLIFVRTPLGWVSY
;
A
#
# COMPACT_ATOMS: atom_id res chain seq x y z
N MET A 1 38.40 26.11 2.67
CA MET A 1 38.07 24.96 1.82
C MET A 1 36.55 24.90 1.82
N ILE A 2 35.96 25.50 0.77
CA ILE A 2 34.51 25.72 0.66
C ILE A 2 33.97 24.49 -0.05
N PHE A 3 33.23 23.64 0.65
CA PHE A 3 32.44 22.58 0.03
C PHE A 3 31.23 23.23 -0.62
N LEU A 4 31.27 23.37 -1.94
CA LEU A 4 30.12 23.64 -2.76
C LEU A 4 29.22 22.37 -2.72
N GLU A 5 28.18 22.39 -1.88
CA GLU A 5 27.01 21.53 -2.07
C GLU A 5 26.31 22.00 -3.37
N GLU A 6 26.66 21.44 -4.49
CA GLU A 6 25.80 21.46 -5.67
C GLU A 6 24.54 20.67 -5.32
N LYS A 7 23.52 21.36 -4.82
CA LYS A 7 22.15 20.87 -4.86
C LYS A 7 21.76 20.73 -6.33
N ILE A 8 22.04 19.56 -6.91
CA ILE A 8 21.37 19.15 -8.13
C ILE A 8 19.89 19.03 -7.75
N SER A 9 19.11 20.04 -8.07
CA SER A 9 17.66 19.97 -8.03
C SER A 9 17.19 19.07 -9.18
N VAL A 10 17.35 17.77 -9.03
CA VAL A 10 16.61 16.82 -9.86
C VAL A 10 15.15 17.05 -9.49
N GLU A 11 14.37 17.56 -10.42
CA GLU A 11 12.93 17.64 -10.27
C GLU A 11 12.43 16.23 -9.98
N ARG A 12 12.07 15.95 -8.70
CA ARG A 12 11.57 14.63 -8.28
C ARG A 12 10.17 14.48 -8.85
N GLN A 13 9.99 13.51 -9.73
CA GLN A 13 8.66 13.12 -10.19
C GLN A 13 7.98 12.26 -9.12
N TYR A 14 6.83 12.71 -8.65
CA TYR A 14 5.96 12.01 -7.70
C TYR A 14 4.81 11.34 -8.46
N PHE A 15 4.27 10.26 -7.91
CA PHE A 15 3.32 9.39 -8.62
C PHE A 15 2.00 9.20 -7.89
N SER A 16 1.96 9.40 -6.58
CA SER A 16 0.73 9.26 -5.77
C SER A 16 -0.38 10.19 -6.25
N GLN A 17 -1.62 9.74 -6.12
CA GLN A 17 -2.79 10.49 -6.58
C GLN A 17 -2.96 11.83 -5.85
N PHE A 18 -2.67 11.88 -4.54
CA PHE A 18 -2.83 13.08 -3.72
C PHE A 18 -1.50 13.55 -3.07
N GLY A 19 -0.36 13.01 -3.54
CA GLY A 19 0.97 13.41 -3.11
C GLY A 19 1.43 12.79 -1.78
N GLU A 20 0.99 11.60 -1.48
CA GLU A 20 1.39 10.81 -0.31
C GLU A 20 2.90 10.58 -0.29
N ASP A 21 3.47 10.14 -1.40
CA ASP A 21 4.92 9.95 -1.61
C ASP A 21 5.70 11.24 -1.37
N LYS A 22 5.21 12.36 -1.89
CA LYS A 22 5.80 13.68 -1.68
C LYS A 22 5.73 14.10 -0.22
N TRP A 23 4.59 13.83 0.45
CA TRP A 23 4.44 14.18 1.86
C TRP A 23 5.43 13.40 2.73
N ILE A 24 5.56 12.08 2.52
CA ILE A 24 6.50 11.22 3.26
C ILE A 24 7.92 11.73 3.11
N ILE A 25 8.38 11.97 1.87
CA ILE A 25 9.73 12.42 1.56
C ILE A 25 10.06 13.78 2.20
N ASN A 26 9.08 14.67 2.32
CA ASN A 26 9.31 16.02 2.84
C ASN A 26 9.15 16.13 4.36
N ASN A 27 8.46 15.20 5.00
CA ASN A 27 8.12 15.30 6.42
C ASN A 27 8.75 14.24 7.32
N LEU A 28 9.24 13.15 6.73
CA LEU A 28 9.85 12.05 7.48
C LEU A 28 11.31 11.84 7.06
N SER A 29 12.15 11.47 8.02
CA SER A 29 13.45 10.87 7.69
C SER A 29 13.21 9.45 7.20
N TYR A 30 13.82 9.04 6.11
CA TYR A 30 13.63 7.73 5.50
C TYR A 30 14.96 7.08 5.15
N PRO A 31 15.07 5.73 5.17
CA PRO A 31 16.31 5.04 4.84
C PRO A 31 16.63 5.17 3.35
N LEU A 32 17.92 5.17 3.00
CA LEU A 32 18.36 5.14 1.60
C LEU A 32 17.92 3.87 0.86
N LYS A 33 17.75 2.77 1.61
CA LYS A 33 17.25 1.49 1.11
C LYS A 33 16.17 1.01 2.06
N GLY A 34 14.95 1.03 1.62
CA GLY A 34 13.80 0.55 2.38
C GLY A 34 13.10 -0.62 1.69
N ILE A 35 12.14 -1.19 2.41
CA ILE A 35 11.26 -2.24 1.93
C ILE A 35 9.82 -1.70 1.99
N PHE A 36 9.15 -1.74 0.86
CA PHE A 36 7.72 -1.45 0.79
C PHE A 36 6.90 -2.70 0.50
N VAL A 37 5.64 -2.68 0.90
CA VAL A 37 4.60 -3.64 0.52
C VAL A 37 3.40 -2.83 0.05
N ASP A 38 2.87 -3.18 -1.11
CA ASP A 38 1.84 -2.46 -1.84
C ASP A 38 0.70 -3.44 -2.16
N VAL A 39 -0.40 -3.31 -1.46
CA VAL A 39 -1.57 -4.19 -1.57
C VAL A 39 -2.69 -3.43 -2.25
N GLY A 40 -3.01 -3.83 -3.48
CA GLY A 40 -3.88 -3.10 -4.41
C GLY A 40 -3.07 -2.22 -5.37
N ALA A 41 -1.95 -2.77 -5.88
CA ALA A 41 -0.97 -2.00 -6.65
C ALA A 41 -1.45 -1.54 -8.05
N SER A 42 -2.59 -2.01 -8.53
CA SER A 42 -3.18 -1.70 -9.84
C SER A 42 -2.16 -1.93 -10.99
N ASP A 43 -1.95 -0.95 -11.85
CA ASP A 43 -0.93 -1.03 -12.92
C ASP A 43 0.52 -0.82 -12.42
N GLY A 44 0.68 -0.46 -11.15
CA GLY A 44 1.96 -0.24 -10.47
C GLY A 44 2.58 1.14 -10.67
N ILE A 45 1.97 2.05 -11.43
CA ILE A 45 2.53 3.38 -11.73
C ILE A 45 1.53 4.50 -11.45
N TYR A 46 0.36 4.45 -12.07
CA TYR A 46 -0.57 5.57 -12.07
C TYR A 46 -1.26 5.71 -10.70
N GLY A 47 -1.12 6.89 -10.09
CA GLY A 47 -1.67 7.15 -8.75
C GLY A 47 -1.00 6.36 -7.61
N ASN A 48 0.06 5.59 -7.89
CA ASN A 48 0.63 4.61 -6.99
C ASN A 48 1.53 5.24 -5.91
N ASN A 49 1.30 4.88 -4.66
CA ASN A 49 1.96 5.46 -3.49
C ASN A 49 3.39 4.95 -3.28
N THR A 50 3.74 3.78 -3.83
CA THR A 50 5.03 3.11 -3.58
C THR A 50 6.00 3.20 -4.76
N TYR A 51 5.53 3.54 -5.97
CA TYR A 51 6.38 3.54 -7.16
C TYR A 51 7.55 4.52 -7.07
N PHE A 52 7.33 5.70 -6.48
CA PHE A 52 8.42 6.65 -6.21
C PHE A 52 9.56 6.01 -5.42
N PHE A 53 9.24 5.23 -4.38
CA PHE A 53 10.23 4.59 -3.52
C PHE A 53 11.02 3.51 -4.28
N GLU A 54 10.38 2.75 -5.16
CA GLU A 54 11.09 1.81 -6.03
C GLU A 54 12.03 2.54 -7.00
N LYS A 55 11.64 3.69 -7.55
CA LYS A 55 12.48 4.51 -8.44
C LYS A 55 13.73 5.06 -7.74
N ILE A 56 13.67 5.35 -6.45
CA ILE A 56 14.84 5.79 -5.68
C ILE A 56 15.65 4.63 -5.08
N GLY A 57 15.30 3.37 -5.39
CA GLY A 57 16.11 2.19 -5.09
C GLY A 57 15.63 1.33 -3.93
N TRP A 58 14.43 1.59 -3.37
CA TRP A 58 13.82 0.67 -2.45
C TRP A 58 13.42 -0.63 -3.15
N LYS A 59 13.24 -1.69 -2.38
CA LYS A 59 12.69 -2.96 -2.85
C LYS A 59 11.32 -3.17 -2.24
N GLY A 60 10.49 -3.99 -2.88
CA GLY A 60 9.20 -4.29 -2.29
C GLY A 60 8.38 -5.26 -3.10
N LEU A 61 7.26 -5.64 -2.52
CA LEU A 61 6.28 -6.56 -3.05
C LEU A 61 5.03 -5.76 -3.44
N CYS A 62 4.61 -5.91 -4.70
CA CYS A 62 3.35 -5.37 -5.22
C CYS A 62 2.35 -6.51 -5.40
N ILE A 63 1.13 -6.32 -4.92
CA ILE A 63 0.09 -7.35 -4.94
C ILE A 63 -1.16 -6.75 -5.55
N ASP A 64 -1.75 -7.45 -6.53
CA ASP A 64 -3.04 -7.06 -7.11
C ASP A 64 -3.86 -8.28 -7.51
N ALA A 65 -5.16 -8.25 -7.20
CA ALA A 65 -6.06 -9.36 -7.43
C ALA A 65 -6.74 -9.32 -8.81
N ASP A 66 -6.86 -8.11 -9.42
CA ASP A 66 -7.58 -7.96 -10.68
C ASP A 66 -6.75 -8.47 -11.86
N PRO A 67 -7.18 -9.53 -12.58
CA PRO A 67 -6.44 -10.05 -13.71
C PRO A 67 -6.18 -9.03 -14.82
N SER A 68 -6.99 -7.97 -14.92
CA SER A 68 -6.79 -6.91 -15.91
C SER A 68 -5.53 -6.09 -15.69
N HIS A 69 -5.02 -6.05 -14.46
CA HIS A 69 -3.80 -5.33 -14.09
C HIS A 69 -2.52 -6.18 -14.23
N HIS A 70 -2.62 -7.51 -14.19
CA HIS A 70 -1.45 -8.39 -14.02
C HIS A 70 -0.34 -8.16 -15.06
N ILE A 71 -0.69 -8.00 -16.34
CA ILE A 71 0.31 -7.81 -17.40
C ILE A 71 1.05 -6.48 -17.21
N SER A 72 0.32 -5.38 -16.95
CA SER A 72 0.91 -4.06 -16.74
C SER A 72 1.73 -4.03 -15.46
N LEU A 73 1.20 -4.56 -14.36
CA LEU A 73 1.88 -4.61 -13.08
C LEU A 73 3.20 -5.38 -13.15
N GLN A 74 3.20 -6.56 -13.76
CA GLN A 74 4.42 -7.36 -13.96
C GLN A 74 5.44 -6.70 -14.90
N ALA A 75 5.00 -5.89 -15.87
CA ALA A 75 5.89 -5.13 -16.72
C ALA A 75 6.51 -3.91 -16.01
N ASN A 76 5.80 -3.33 -15.04
CA ASN A 76 6.15 -2.07 -14.40
C ASN A 76 6.91 -2.24 -13.08
N ARG A 77 6.71 -3.35 -12.37
CA ARG A 77 7.23 -3.58 -11.00
C ARG A 77 8.11 -4.83 -10.95
N ARG A 78 9.06 -4.86 -10.00
CA ARG A 78 10.11 -5.90 -9.94
C ARG A 78 9.66 -7.19 -9.30
N LEU A 79 8.84 -7.11 -8.26
CA LEU A 79 8.34 -8.25 -7.51
C LEU A 79 6.83 -8.12 -7.38
N VAL A 80 6.09 -9.08 -7.94
CA VAL A 80 4.63 -9.02 -8.09
C VAL A 80 4.00 -10.35 -7.70
N GLU A 81 2.95 -10.28 -6.90
CA GLU A 81 1.99 -11.35 -6.67
C GLU A 81 0.63 -11.00 -7.26
N THR A 82 0.00 -11.97 -7.94
CA THR A 82 -1.28 -11.79 -8.63
C THR A 82 -2.38 -12.54 -7.89
N CYS A 83 -2.74 -12.03 -6.72
CA CYS A 83 -3.71 -12.63 -5.81
C CYS A 83 -4.43 -11.56 -4.98
N ALA A 84 -5.54 -11.94 -4.36
CA ALA A 84 -6.15 -11.14 -3.31
C ALA A 84 -5.40 -11.31 -1.98
N VAL A 85 -5.47 -10.30 -1.13
CA VAL A 85 -5.02 -10.38 0.25
C VAL A 85 -6.22 -10.25 1.18
N SER A 86 -6.40 -11.24 2.05
CA SER A 86 -7.46 -11.22 3.06
C SER A 86 -7.10 -12.13 4.25
N SER A 87 -7.96 -12.19 5.25
CA SER A 87 -7.82 -13.16 6.35
C SER A 87 -8.10 -14.61 5.91
N VAL A 88 -8.69 -14.82 4.73
CA VAL A 88 -9.09 -16.12 4.17
C VAL A 88 -8.06 -16.61 3.16
N ARG A 89 -7.65 -17.89 3.27
CA ARG A 89 -6.79 -18.56 2.29
C ARG A 89 -7.62 -19.34 1.28
N GLY A 90 -7.13 -19.43 0.04
CA GLY A 90 -7.75 -20.19 -1.03
C GLY A 90 -8.56 -19.31 -1.97
N GLU A 91 -9.51 -19.91 -2.68
CA GLU A 91 -10.31 -19.21 -3.68
C GLU A 91 -11.40 -18.35 -3.02
N VAL A 92 -11.46 -17.07 -3.41
CA VAL A 92 -12.48 -16.11 -2.98
C VAL A 92 -13.21 -15.50 -4.18
N GLU A 93 -14.42 -15.00 -3.94
CA GLU A 93 -15.14 -14.21 -4.93
C GLU A 93 -14.57 -12.78 -4.94
N PHE A 94 -14.28 -12.28 -6.14
CA PHE A 94 -13.76 -10.96 -6.38
C PHE A 94 -14.65 -10.27 -7.42
N TYR A 95 -14.94 -9.01 -7.23
CA TYR A 95 -15.87 -8.24 -8.04
C TYR A 95 -15.11 -7.25 -8.91
N GLN A 96 -14.94 -7.61 -10.19
CA GLN A 96 -14.36 -6.69 -11.17
C GLN A 96 -15.38 -5.60 -11.52
N HIS A 97 -14.97 -4.34 -11.43
CA HIS A 97 -15.78 -3.24 -11.92
C HIS A 97 -15.72 -3.17 -13.45
N ASN A 98 -16.88 -3.09 -14.11
CA ASN A 98 -16.98 -3.29 -15.56
C ASN A 98 -16.37 -2.17 -16.43
N THR A 99 -16.15 -0.98 -15.86
CA THR A 99 -15.69 0.19 -16.62
C THR A 99 -14.43 0.83 -16.02
N ASP A 100 -14.15 0.62 -14.75
CA ASP A 100 -12.99 1.17 -14.07
C ASP A 100 -12.43 0.13 -13.08
N SER A 101 -11.42 -0.60 -13.49
CA SER A 101 -10.84 -1.70 -12.74
C SER A 101 -10.19 -1.28 -11.40
N THR A 102 -9.90 0.01 -11.21
CA THR A 102 -9.39 0.53 -9.94
C THR A 102 -10.40 0.41 -8.79
N TRP A 103 -11.68 0.21 -9.11
CA TRP A 103 -12.74 0.03 -8.10
C TRP A 103 -13.07 -1.44 -7.84
N SER A 104 -12.29 -2.36 -8.38
CA SER A 104 -12.47 -3.81 -8.17
C SER A 104 -12.04 -4.22 -6.77
N GLY A 105 -12.74 -5.19 -6.15
CA GLY A 105 -12.44 -5.62 -4.79
C GLY A 105 -13.18 -6.88 -4.35
N ILE A 106 -12.90 -7.35 -3.15
CA ILE A 106 -13.58 -8.52 -2.55
C ILE A 106 -15.05 -8.19 -2.22
N TYR A 107 -15.39 -6.94 -1.96
CA TYR A 107 -16.76 -6.53 -1.64
C TYR A 107 -17.46 -5.90 -2.83
N ARG A 108 -18.64 -6.42 -3.15
CA ARG A 108 -19.49 -5.86 -4.20
C ARG A 108 -20.12 -4.54 -3.75
N ARG A 109 -19.85 -3.46 -4.50
CA ARG A 109 -20.30 -2.09 -4.15
C ARG A 109 -21.40 -1.53 -5.06
N GLY A 110 -22.08 -2.36 -5.84
CA GLY A 110 -23.13 -1.90 -6.76
C GLY A 110 -23.55 -2.94 -7.77
N ARG A 111 -24.09 -2.47 -8.90
CA ARG A 111 -24.60 -3.35 -9.97
C ARG A 111 -23.60 -3.56 -11.10
N ASP A 112 -22.63 -2.66 -11.27
CA ASP A 112 -21.69 -2.64 -12.38
C ASP A 112 -20.43 -3.47 -12.11
N TYR A 113 -20.62 -4.66 -11.52
CA TYR A 113 -19.55 -5.57 -11.18
C TYR A 113 -19.81 -6.97 -11.72
N THR A 114 -18.76 -7.59 -12.24
CA THR A 114 -18.74 -8.99 -12.65
C THR A 114 -18.00 -9.82 -11.60
N PRO A 115 -18.64 -10.84 -10.99
CA PRO A 115 -17.96 -11.71 -10.06
C PRO A 115 -17.01 -12.66 -10.81
N ILE A 116 -15.80 -12.80 -10.29
CA ILE A 116 -14.81 -13.77 -10.71
C ILE A 116 -14.24 -14.48 -9.47
N LYS A 117 -13.47 -15.54 -9.68
CA LYS A 117 -12.75 -16.23 -8.62
C LYS A 117 -11.26 -15.95 -8.72
N VAL A 118 -10.66 -15.57 -7.61
CA VAL A 118 -9.22 -15.33 -7.50
C VAL A 118 -8.64 -16.09 -6.31
N GLN A 119 -7.35 -16.39 -6.34
CA GLN A 119 -6.66 -16.92 -5.17
C GLN A 119 -6.48 -15.81 -4.14
N SER A 120 -6.66 -16.14 -2.87
CA SER A 120 -6.43 -15.25 -1.72
C SER A 120 -5.41 -15.86 -0.78
N HIS A 121 -4.52 -15.01 -0.29
CA HIS A 121 -3.53 -15.32 0.73
C HIS A 121 -3.63 -14.33 1.89
N ARG A 122 -3.14 -14.73 3.06
CA ARG A 122 -2.88 -13.76 4.10
C ARG A 122 -1.63 -12.96 3.73
N LEU A 123 -1.58 -11.69 4.10
CA LEU A 123 -0.37 -10.89 3.89
C LEU A 123 0.85 -11.57 4.54
N GLU A 124 0.70 -12.11 5.74
CA GLU A 124 1.76 -12.80 6.45
C GLU A 124 2.36 -13.99 5.66
N ASP A 125 1.53 -14.74 4.92
CA ASP A 125 2.01 -15.86 4.09
C ASP A 125 2.91 -15.36 2.95
N LEU A 126 2.54 -14.24 2.32
CA LEU A 126 3.32 -13.63 1.24
C LEU A 126 4.62 -12.99 1.76
N LEU A 127 4.58 -12.37 2.94
CA LEU A 127 5.78 -11.83 3.58
C LEU A 127 6.80 -12.94 3.87
N VAL A 128 6.34 -14.08 4.40
CA VAL A 128 7.19 -15.26 4.62
C VAL A 128 7.70 -15.85 3.30
N LEU A 129 6.85 -15.95 2.28
CA LEU A 129 7.21 -16.49 0.96
C LEU A 129 8.36 -15.71 0.31
N HIS A 130 8.38 -14.40 0.51
CA HIS A 130 9.36 -13.48 -0.09
C HIS A 130 10.49 -13.05 0.85
N ASP A 131 10.65 -13.70 2.00
CA ASP A 131 11.68 -13.39 3.01
C ASP A 131 11.65 -11.90 3.45
N ILE A 132 10.45 -11.34 3.58
CA ILE A 132 10.22 -9.98 4.07
C ILE A 132 9.98 -10.06 5.58
N ASP A 133 10.96 -9.66 6.37
CA ASP A 133 10.93 -9.67 7.84
C ASP A 133 10.70 -8.27 8.45
N LYS A 134 10.80 -7.23 7.64
CA LYS A 134 10.58 -5.83 8.02
C LYS A 134 9.90 -5.07 6.89
N ILE A 135 9.02 -4.15 7.25
CA ILE A 135 8.34 -3.25 6.29
C ILE A 135 8.65 -1.80 6.69
N ASP A 136 9.19 -1.01 5.77
CA ASP A 136 9.37 0.42 5.98
C ASP A 136 8.15 1.24 5.56
N LEU A 137 7.45 0.80 4.49
CA LEU A 137 6.23 1.41 4.00
C LEU A 137 5.22 0.33 3.60
N LEU A 138 4.05 0.34 4.22
CA LEU A 138 2.90 -0.49 3.86
C LEU A 138 1.83 0.39 3.24
N ASP A 139 1.42 0.08 2.02
CA ASP A 139 0.27 0.67 1.34
C ASP A 139 -0.86 -0.34 1.22
N ILE A 140 -2.09 0.03 1.60
CA ILE A 140 -3.29 -0.80 1.54
C ILE A 140 -4.39 -0.01 0.86
N ASP A 141 -4.69 -0.36 -0.38
CA ASP A 141 -5.75 0.24 -1.20
C ASP A 141 -6.45 -0.88 -1.99
N VAL A 142 -7.39 -1.55 -1.33
CA VAL A 142 -8.06 -2.76 -1.84
C VAL A 142 -9.56 -2.60 -1.99
N GLU A 143 -9.99 -1.34 -1.96
CA GLU A 143 -11.34 -0.96 -2.31
C GLU A 143 -12.41 -1.61 -1.41
N GLY A 144 -12.15 -1.63 -0.08
CA GLY A 144 -13.15 -1.96 0.93
C GLY A 144 -12.85 -3.12 1.86
N SER A 145 -11.68 -3.75 1.71
CA SER A 145 -11.22 -4.84 2.60
C SER A 145 -9.92 -4.50 3.35
N GLU A 146 -9.64 -3.21 3.57
CA GLU A 146 -8.40 -2.70 4.16
C GLU A 146 -8.18 -3.27 5.57
N ILE A 147 -9.21 -3.31 6.38
CA ILE A 147 -9.15 -3.88 7.75
C ILE A 147 -8.93 -5.39 7.71
N ASP A 148 -9.46 -6.09 6.71
CA ASP A 148 -9.23 -7.52 6.55
C ASP A 148 -7.78 -7.80 6.13
N VAL A 149 -7.21 -6.98 5.24
CA VAL A 149 -5.77 -7.00 4.92
C VAL A 149 -4.94 -6.74 6.18
N TRP A 150 -5.23 -5.69 6.93
CA TRP A 150 -4.53 -5.37 8.17
C TRP A 150 -4.55 -6.53 9.18
N ASN A 151 -5.66 -7.21 9.32
CA ASN A 151 -5.82 -8.37 10.21
C ASN A 151 -5.19 -9.67 9.66
N SER A 152 -4.68 -9.66 8.43
CA SER A 152 -4.09 -10.83 7.79
C SER A 152 -2.59 -11.02 8.04
N PHE A 153 -1.95 -10.14 8.80
CA PHE A 153 -0.56 -10.27 9.26
C PHE A 153 -0.44 -9.81 10.71
N ASN A 154 0.73 -10.01 11.32
CA ASN A 154 0.99 -9.55 12.68
C ASN A 154 1.72 -8.19 12.68
N PRO A 155 1.03 -7.06 12.91
CA PRO A 155 1.64 -5.73 12.89
C PRO A 155 2.65 -5.49 14.03
N GLU A 156 2.63 -6.27 15.11
CA GLU A 156 3.64 -6.19 16.17
C GLU A 156 4.95 -6.90 15.79
N LEU A 157 4.88 -7.88 14.88
CA LEU A 157 6.05 -8.59 14.37
C LEU A 157 6.74 -7.81 13.24
N TYR A 158 5.98 -7.44 12.21
CA TYR A 158 6.52 -6.79 11.02
C TYR A 158 6.71 -5.29 11.16
N GLN A 159 6.00 -4.65 12.08
CA GLN A 159 6.14 -3.26 12.50
C GLN A 159 6.35 -2.25 11.36
N PRO A 160 5.44 -2.13 10.38
CA PRO A 160 5.59 -1.12 9.33
C PRO A 160 5.88 0.26 9.93
N GLU A 161 6.89 0.97 9.39
CA GLU A 161 7.25 2.29 9.92
C GLU A 161 6.22 3.35 9.51
N VAL A 162 5.75 3.24 8.27
CA VAL A 162 4.67 4.09 7.72
C VAL A 162 3.60 3.18 7.11
N VAL A 163 2.34 3.51 7.36
CA VAL A 163 1.18 2.86 6.76
C VAL A 163 0.36 3.90 6.04
N ILE A 164 0.13 3.68 4.75
CA ILE A 164 -0.87 4.39 3.95
C ILE A 164 -2.06 3.44 3.83
N ILE A 165 -3.26 3.92 4.05
CA ILE A 165 -4.46 3.09 3.97
C ILE A 165 -5.62 3.90 3.41
N GLU A 166 -6.29 3.35 2.38
CA GLU A 166 -7.46 4.00 1.77
C GLU A 166 -8.62 4.05 2.77
N TYR A 167 -9.37 5.16 2.71
CA TYR A 167 -10.63 5.30 3.43
C TYR A 167 -11.70 5.94 2.54
N SER A 168 -12.96 5.78 2.92
CA SER A 168 -14.06 6.46 2.25
C SER A 168 -15.14 6.85 3.25
N ASP A 169 -15.42 8.16 3.36
CA ASP A 169 -16.52 8.69 4.18
C ASP A 169 -17.92 8.35 3.61
N SER A 170 -17.99 7.94 2.35
CA SER A 170 -19.25 7.66 1.64
C SER A 170 -19.58 6.17 1.47
N ARG A 171 -18.66 5.28 1.83
CA ARG A 171 -18.79 3.83 1.65
C ARG A 171 -19.12 3.15 2.98
N GLN A 172 -19.87 2.06 2.92
CA GLN A 172 -20.15 1.22 4.12
C GLN A 172 -18.92 0.39 4.56
N CYS A 173 -17.92 0.30 3.72
CA CYS A 173 -16.61 -0.30 3.97
C CYS A 173 -15.54 0.80 3.97
N CYS A 174 -14.40 0.57 4.60
CA CYS A 174 -13.29 1.53 4.75
C CYS A 174 -13.65 2.76 5.60
N ASP A 175 -14.46 2.58 6.63
CA ASP A 175 -14.83 3.67 7.54
C ASP A 175 -13.61 4.26 8.22
N LYS A 176 -13.42 5.56 8.05
CA LYS A 176 -12.29 6.31 8.60
C LYS A 176 -12.11 6.11 10.10
N THR A 177 -13.18 6.11 10.85
CA THR A 177 -13.15 5.97 12.32
C THR A 177 -12.72 4.57 12.73
N GLU A 178 -13.22 3.55 12.02
CA GLU A 178 -12.84 2.17 12.23
C GLU A 178 -11.36 1.95 11.95
N ILE A 179 -10.87 2.45 10.81
CA ILE A 179 -9.45 2.37 10.43
C ILE A 179 -8.58 3.03 11.50
N ILE A 180 -8.87 4.28 11.88
CA ILE A 180 -8.10 5.00 12.90
C ILE A 180 -8.10 4.21 14.22
N SER A 181 -9.26 3.76 14.67
CA SER A 181 -9.38 3.02 15.93
C SER A 181 -8.65 1.69 15.91
N THR A 182 -8.53 1.06 14.74
CA THR A 182 -7.85 -0.23 14.57
C THR A 182 -6.35 -0.05 14.54
N ILE A 183 -5.83 0.84 13.71
CA ILE A 183 -4.40 1.06 13.51
C ILE A 183 -3.74 1.63 14.77
N THR A 184 -4.38 2.58 15.45
CA THR A 184 -3.82 3.24 16.63
C THR A 184 -3.68 2.33 17.86
N LYS A 185 -4.26 1.13 17.86
CA LYS A 185 -4.00 0.11 18.90
C LYS A 185 -2.54 -0.39 18.91
N TYR A 186 -1.81 -0.23 17.82
CA TYR A 186 -0.48 -0.81 17.59
C TYR A 186 0.65 0.23 17.62
N SER A 187 0.56 1.26 18.45
CA SER A 187 1.57 2.32 18.58
C SER A 187 1.78 3.15 17.30
N TYR A 188 0.72 3.38 16.53
CA TYR A 188 0.71 4.29 15.40
C TYR A 188 -0.03 5.58 15.72
N ASN A 189 0.45 6.68 15.16
CA ASN A 189 -0.25 7.97 15.17
C ASN A 189 -0.68 8.32 13.76
N LEU A 190 -1.90 8.84 13.60
CA LEU A 190 -2.33 9.46 12.35
C LEU A 190 -1.52 10.74 12.14
N ALA A 191 -0.67 10.75 11.12
CA ALA A 191 0.25 11.84 10.82
C ALA A 191 -0.29 12.77 9.74
N TYR A 192 -1.02 12.24 8.76
CA TYR A 192 -1.57 13.02 7.66
C TYR A 192 -2.83 12.38 7.08
N THR A 193 -3.67 13.21 6.47
CA THR A 193 -4.90 12.77 5.78
C THR A 193 -4.98 13.44 4.44
N THR A 194 -5.19 12.67 3.38
CA THR A 194 -5.51 13.14 2.02
C THR A 194 -7.00 12.95 1.74
N PRO A 195 -7.52 13.31 0.57
CA PRO A 195 -8.92 13.04 0.22
C PRO A 195 -9.31 11.55 0.17
N ALA A 196 -8.33 10.64 0.01
CA ALA A 196 -8.59 9.20 -0.08
C ALA A 196 -7.79 8.36 0.93
N ASN A 197 -6.67 8.87 1.47
CA ASN A 197 -5.75 8.08 2.27
C ASN A 197 -5.49 8.65 3.67
N LEU A 198 -5.28 7.75 4.62
CA LEU A 198 -4.75 8.04 5.94
C LEU A 198 -3.29 7.59 6.00
N ILE A 199 -2.40 8.46 6.46
CA ILE A 199 -1.00 8.13 6.67
C ILE A 199 -0.73 8.03 8.17
N PHE A 200 -0.35 6.84 8.60
CA PHE A 200 0.05 6.57 9.98
C PHE A 200 1.56 6.39 10.06
N VAL A 201 2.13 6.85 11.16
CA VAL A 201 3.55 6.70 11.46
C VAL A 201 3.69 6.00 12.80
N ARG A 202 4.56 4.98 12.86
CA ARG A 202 4.85 4.24 14.07
C ARG A 202 5.56 5.13 15.09
N THR A 203 5.29 4.92 16.37
CA THR A 203 5.92 5.69 17.45
C THR A 203 6.58 4.75 18.46
N PRO A 204 7.91 4.85 18.68
CA PRO A 204 8.84 5.74 17.97
C PRO A 204 9.10 5.29 16.54
N LEU A 205 9.34 6.23 15.63
CA LEU A 205 9.73 5.93 14.25
C LEU A 205 11.15 5.32 14.27
N GLY A 206 11.30 4.14 13.68
CA GLY A 206 12.57 3.41 13.64
C GLY A 206 13.53 3.85 12.52
N TRP A 207 13.15 4.85 11.71
CA TRP A 207 14.00 5.35 10.66
C TRP A 207 15.14 6.20 11.24
N VAL A 208 16.35 5.80 10.95
CA VAL A 208 17.57 6.53 11.37
C VAL A 208 18.06 7.31 10.14
N SER A 209 18.24 8.62 10.33
CA SER A 209 18.94 9.45 9.32
C SER A 209 20.42 9.06 9.32
N TYR A 210 20.95 8.63 8.20
CA TYR A 210 22.39 8.41 7.99
C TYR A 210 23.00 9.59 7.24
#